data_fb251ddd8b9176160b496cceab29c469
#
_entry.id   fb251ddd8b9176160b496cceab29c469
#
_cell.length_a   1.000
_cell.length_b   1.000
_cell.length_c   1.000
_cell.angle_alpha   90.00
_cell.angle_beta   90.00
_cell.angle_gamma   90.00
#
_symmetry.space_group_name_H-M   'P 1'
#
loop_
_entity.id
_entity.type
_entity.pdbx_description
1 polymer ?
#
loop_
_entity_poly.entity_id
_entity_poly.type
_entity_poly.pdbx_seq_one_letter_code
_entity_poly.pdbx_strand_id
1 'polypeptide(L)'
;MIQMESVLDVADNTGARAVMCIKVLGGSKRRYASIGDVIKVSVKDAAPRGRVKKGEIYDAVVVRTRKGVRRSDGSLIRFDRNAAVLLTPKFEPIGTRIFGPVTRELRTERFMKIVSLAPEVL
;
A
#
# COMPACT_ATOMS: atom_id res chain seq x y z
N MET A 1 -11.81 2.08 2.57
CA MET A 1 -11.03 3.31 2.87
C MET A 1 -10.13 3.05 4.07
N ILE A 2 -8.95 3.61 4.03
CA ILE A 2 -7.96 3.44 5.09
C ILE A 2 -7.92 4.71 5.93
N GLN A 3 -7.95 4.54 7.24
CA GLN A 3 -7.85 5.65 8.18
C GLN A 3 -6.79 5.34 9.23
N MET A 4 -6.54 6.28 10.14
CA MET A 4 -5.63 6.04 11.26
C MET A 4 -6.06 4.78 12.02
N GLU A 5 -5.08 4.01 12.44
CA GLU A 5 -5.25 2.74 13.17
C GLU A 5 -5.77 1.57 12.32
N SER A 6 -6.02 1.77 11.02
CA SER A 6 -6.33 0.63 10.14
C SER A 6 -5.11 -0.27 10.00
N VAL A 7 -5.34 -1.58 10.04
CA VAL A 7 -4.29 -2.59 9.84
C VAL A 7 -4.39 -3.11 8.41
N LEU A 8 -3.26 -3.14 7.71
CA LEU A 8 -3.17 -3.59 6.32
C LEU A 8 -2.17 -4.72 6.18
N ASP A 9 -2.44 -5.61 5.24
CA ASP A 9 -1.43 -6.60 4.82
C ASP A 9 -0.37 -5.89 3.99
N VAL A 10 0.83 -6.48 3.95
CA VAL A 10 1.93 -5.95 3.13
C VAL A 10 2.06 -6.83 1.89
N ALA A 11 2.02 -6.19 0.72
CA ALA A 11 1.98 -6.87 -0.57
C ALA A 11 3.35 -6.97 -1.24
N ASP A 12 4.43 -6.94 -0.47
CA ASP A 12 5.78 -7.03 -1.01
C ASP A 12 6.64 -8.03 -0.23
N ASN A 13 7.87 -8.22 -0.70
CA ASN A 13 8.79 -9.19 -0.11
C ASN A 13 9.81 -8.59 0.86
N THR A 14 9.46 -7.48 1.50
CA THR A 14 10.34 -6.84 2.50
C THR A 14 10.46 -7.64 3.79
N GLY A 15 9.53 -8.55 4.02
CA GLY A 15 9.45 -9.31 5.27
C GLY A 15 8.38 -8.81 6.22
N ALA A 16 7.87 -7.61 6.03
CA ALA A 16 6.72 -7.13 6.81
C ALA A 16 5.46 -7.90 6.41
N ARG A 17 4.64 -8.28 7.39
CA ARG A 17 3.39 -9.01 7.17
C ARG A 17 2.17 -8.14 7.40
N ALA A 18 2.23 -7.29 8.41
CA ALA A 18 1.12 -6.41 8.76
C ALA A 18 1.66 -5.05 9.20
N VAL A 19 0.98 -4.00 8.79
CA VAL A 19 1.31 -2.62 9.17
C VAL A 19 0.05 -1.91 9.62
N MET A 20 0.21 -0.90 10.47
CA MET A 20 -0.90 -0.07 10.94
C MET A 20 -0.72 1.35 10.42
N CYS A 21 -1.77 1.91 9.86
CA CYS A 21 -1.76 3.30 9.40
C CYS A 21 -1.68 4.23 10.61
N ILE A 22 -0.64 5.05 10.65
CA ILE A 22 -0.46 6.07 11.69
C ILE A 22 -1.08 7.39 11.23
N LYS A 23 -0.89 7.75 9.96
CA LYS A 23 -1.37 9.01 9.43
C LYS A 23 -1.61 8.91 7.93
N VAL A 24 -2.67 9.56 7.47
CA VAL A 24 -2.95 9.73 6.04
C VAL A 24 -2.29 11.03 5.59
N LEU A 25 -1.36 10.93 4.63
CA LEU A 25 -0.63 12.08 4.10
C LEU A 25 -1.44 12.79 3.02
N GLY A 26 -1.12 14.06 2.76
CA GLY A 26 -1.76 14.83 1.70
C GLY A 26 -2.60 16.01 2.17
N GLY A 27 -2.47 16.41 3.44
CA GLY A 27 -3.17 17.59 3.97
C GLY A 27 -3.54 17.42 5.43
N SER A 28 -3.64 18.54 6.16
CA SER A 28 -3.83 18.53 7.61
C SER A 28 -5.19 17.97 8.05
N LYS A 29 -6.20 17.98 7.16
CA LYS A 29 -7.55 17.50 7.47
C LYS A 29 -7.90 16.20 6.77
N ARG A 30 -6.95 15.57 6.10
CA ARG A 30 -7.23 14.36 5.36
C ARG A 30 -7.41 13.18 6.33
N ARG A 31 -8.57 12.51 6.24
CA ARG A 31 -8.93 11.41 7.16
C ARG A 31 -8.79 10.03 6.53
N TYR A 32 -8.99 9.91 5.22
CA TYR A 32 -9.09 8.61 4.57
C TYR A 32 -8.14 8.52 3.39
N ALA A 33 -7.57 7.34 3.20
CA ALA A 33 -6.76 6.99 2.05
C ALA A 33 -7.48 5.95 1.21
N SER A 34 -7.32 6.06 -0.09
CA SER A 34 -7.79 5.06 -1.06
C SER A 34 -6.61 4.55 -1.86
N ILE A 35 -6.87 3.69 -2.86
CA ILE A 35 -5.81 3.13 -3.70
C ILE A 35 -5.02 4.26 -4.36
N GLY A 36 -3.69 4.18 -4.28
CA GLY A 36 -2.78 5.18 -4.82
C GLY A 36 -2.39 6.28 -3.85
N ASP A 37 -3.00 6.34 -2.68
CA ASP A 37 -2.65 7.33 -1.67
C ASP A 37 -1.49 6.84 -0.81
N VAL A 38 -0.64 7.78 -0.38
CA VAL A 38 0.49 7.48 0.50
C VAL A 38 0.08 7.69 1.95
N ILE A 39 0.44 6.73 2.78
CA ILE A 39 0.18 6.78 4.22
C ILE A 39 1.48 6.52 4.98
N LYS A 40 1.52 6.94 6.23
CA LYS A 40 2.60 6.58 7.14
C LYS A 40 2.17 5.40 7.98
N VAL A 41 3.01 4.37 8.08
CA VAL A 41 2.66 3.11 8.73
C VAL A 41 3.72 2.70 9.74
N SER A 42 3.28 1.95 10.75
CA SER A 42 4.15 1.28 11.72
C SER A 42 4.07 -0.24 11.47
N VAL A 43 5.21 -0.90 11.40
CA VAL A 43 5.26 -2.34 11.17
C VAL A 43 4.82 -3.06 12.45
N LYS A 44 3.76 -3.84 12.37
CA LYS A 44 3.20 -4.58 13.51
C LYS A 44 3.63 -6.05 13.55
N ASP A 45 3.92 -6.64 12.41
CA ASP A 45 4.38 -8.01 12.32
C ASP A 45 5.36 -8.13 11.16
N ALA A 46 6.50 -8.76 11.39
CA ALA A 46 7.54 -8.91 10.38
C ALA A 46 8.31 -10.21 10.57
N ALA A 47 8.82 -10.76 9.46
CA ALA A 47 9.70 -11.91 9.51
C ALA A 47 11.02 -11.54 10.20
N PRO A 48 11.60 -12.44 11.03
CA PRO A 48 12.81 -12.11 11.79
C PRO A 48 14.01 -11.71 10.94
N ARG A 49 14.09 -12.19 9.70
CA ARG A 49 15.20 -11.92 8.78
C ARG A 49 14.84 -11.00 7.63
N GLY A 50 13.71 -10.31 7.74
CA GLY A 50 13.28 -9.39 6.71
C GLY A 50 14.10 -8.10 6.67
N ARG A 51 13.94 -7.35 5.58
CA ARG A 51 14.57 -6.04 5.41
C ARG A 51 14.03 -4.99 6.37
N VAL A 52 12.80 -5.17 6.82
CA VAL A 52 12.13 -4.29 7.77
C VAL A 52 11.86 -5.05 9.05
N LYS A 53 11.79 -4.34 10.15
CA LYS A 53 11.62 -4.94 11.48
C LYS A 53 10.37 -4.38 12.15
N LYS A 54 9.81 -5.18 13.06
CA LYS A 54 8.67 -4.78 13.86
C LYS A 54 8.96 -3.48 14.62
N GLY A 55 8.02 -2.56 14.59
CA GLY A 55 8.12 -1.27 15.27
C GLY A 55 8.69 -0.14 14.43
N GLU A 56 9.27 -0.44 13.27
CA GLU A 56 9.78 0.60 12.38
C GLU A 56 8.64 1.35 11.68
N ILE A 57 8.93 2.57 11.28
CA ILE A 57 7.96 3.46 10.63
C ILE A 57 8.41 3.71 9.19
N TYR A 58 7.48 3.55 8.25
CA TYR A 58 7.74 3.73 6.81
C TYR A 58 6.61 4.49 6.15
N ASP A 59 6.90 5.07 4.98
CA ASP A 59 5.86 5.49 4.06
C ASP A 59 5.38 4.26 3.29
N ALA A 60 4.10 4.25 2.94
CA ALA A 60 3.52 3.16 2.16
C ALA A 60 2.45 3.70 1.23
N VAL A 61 2.27 3.03 0.09
CA VAL A 61 1.18 3.34 -0.83
C VAL A 61 0.13 2.23 -0.72
N VAL A 62 -1.13 2.63 -0.66
CA VAL A 62 -2.25 1.68 -0.61
C VAL A 62 -2.46 1.11 -2.02
N VAL A 63 -2.36 -0.21 -2.16
CA VAL A 63 -2.50 -0.87 -3.46
C VAL A 63 -3.81 -1.64 -3.61
N ARG A 64 -4.42 -2.06 -2.50
CA ARG A 64 -5.71 -2.76 -2.50
C ARG A 64 -6.55 -2.29 -1.32
N THR A 65 -7.86 -2.15 -1.53
CA THR A 65 -8.80 -1.88 -0.45
C THR A 65 -10.05 -2.76 -0.60
N ARG A 66 -10.69 -3.03 0.51
CA ARG A 66 -11.96 -3.78 0.50
C ARG A 66 -13.07 -2.97 -0.16
N LYS A 67 -13.05 -1.66 -0.01
CA LYS A 67 -14.01 -0.78 -0.67
C LYS A 67 -13.79 -0.74 -2.18
N GLY A 68 -12.55 -0.80 -2.62
CA GLY A 68 -12.17 -0.85 -4.02
C GLY A 68 -12.25 0.47 -4.75
N VAL A 69 -12.26 0.37 -6.07
CA VAL A 69 -12.26 1.52 -6.98
C VAL A 69 -13.43 1.41 -7.94
N ARG A 70 -14.19 2.50 -8.06
CA ARG A 70 -15.26 2.60 -9.07
C ARG A 70 -14.69 3.32 -10.28
N ARG A 71 -14.88 2.73 -11.45
CA ARG A 71 -14.38 3.28 -12.70
C ARG A 71 -15.47 4.05 -13.45
N SER A 72 -15.03 4.87 -14.42
CA SER A 72 -15.92 5.73 -15.19
C SER A 72 -16.94 4.95 -16.01
N ASP A 73 -16.65 3.71 -16.39
CA ASP A 73 -17.57 2.84 -17.13
C ASP A 73 -18.61 2.15 -16.25
N GLY A 74 -18.61 2.43 -14.96
CA GLY A 74 -19.53 1.86 -13.99
C GLY A 74 -19.05 0.56 -13.35
N SER A 75 -17.91 0.01 -13.77
CA SER A 75 -17.37 -1.18 -13.15
C SER A 75 -16.77 -0.88 -11.79
N LEU A 76 -16.72 -1.90 -10.92
CA LEU A 76 -16.18 -1.80 -9.58
C LEU A 76 -15.16 -2.90 -9.37
N ILE A 77 -13.96 -2.53 -8.92
CA ILE A 77 -12.91 -3.46 -8.58
C ILE A 77 -12.73 -3.44 -7.07
N ARG A 78 -12.97 -4.58 -6.42
CA ARG A 78 -12.84 -4.74 -4.98
C ARG A 78 -11.92 -5.90 -4.64
N PHE A 79 -11.35 -5.84 -3.44
CA PHE A 79 -10.46 -6.87 -2.94
C PHE A 79 -10.96 -7.37 -1.58
N ASP A 80 -10.51 -8.55 -1.18
CA ASP A 80 -10.91 -9.15 0.10
C ASP A 80 -10.28 -8.45 1.30
N ARG A 81 -9.09 -7.87 1.12
CA ARG A 81 -8.32 -7.23 2.19
C ARG A 81 -7.69 -5.94 1.73
N ASN A 82 -7.36 -5.10 2.70
CA ASN A 82 -6.57 -3.90 2.46
C ASN A 82 -5.09 -4.29 2.42
N ALA A 83 -4.35 -3.75 1.48
CA ALA A 83 -2.91 -4.04 1.35
C ALA A 83 -2.15 -2.79 0.94
N ALA A 84 -0.90 -2.74 1.37
CA ALA A 84 0.00 -1.63 1.07
C ALA A 84 1.38 -2.16 0.68
N VAL A 85 2.14 -1.32 -0.02
CA VAL A 85 3.53 -1.57 -0.40
C VAL A 85 4.39 -0.54 0.30
N LEU A 86 5.45 -0.98 0.98
CA LEU A 86 6.36 -0.11 1.70
C LEU A 86 7.27 0.66 0.74
N LEU A 87 7.51 1.91 1.06
CA LEU A 87 8.26 2.83 0.21
C LEU A 87 9.47 3.40 0.94
N THR A 88 10.52 3.74 0.15
CA THR A 88 11.63 4.54 0.62
C THR A 88 11.18 6.00 0.78
N PRO A 89 11.98 6.86 1.43
CA PRO A 89 11.66 8.30 1.47
C PRO A 89 11.53 8.96 0.10
N LYS A 90 12.07 8.33 -0.95
CA LYS A 90 11.93 8.80 -2.33
C LYS A 90 10.71 8.22 -3.04
N PHE A 91 9.82 7.54 -2.31
CA PHE A 91 8.61 6.90 -2.81
C PHE A 91 8.87 5.77 -3.82
N GLU A 92 10.01 5.10 -3.69
CA GLU A 92 10.29 3.89 -4.45
C GLU A 92 10.02 2.66 -3.57
N PRO A 93 9.59 1.52 -4.15
CA PRO A 93 9.36 0.32 -3.35
C PRO A 93 10.65 -0.18 -2.72
N ILE A 94 10.59 -0.55 -1.45
CA ILE A 94 11.71 -1.14 -0.73
C ILE A 94 11.94 -2.57 -1.23
N GLY A 95 10.86 -3.32 -1.45
CA GLY A 95 10.93 -4.69 -1.91
C GLY A 95 11.22 -4.79 -3.41
N THR A 96 11.59 -5.98 -3.84
CA THR A 96 11.89 -6.28 -5.25
C THR A 96 10.74 -7.00 -5.94
N ARG A 97 9.72 -7.46 -5.21
CA ARG A 97 8.57 -8.18 -5.76
C ARG A 97 7.29 -7.67 -5.11
N ILE A 98 6.23 -7.68 -5.90
CA ILE A 98 4.88 -7.35 -5.43
C ILE A 98 4.02 -8.62 -5.51
N PHE A 99 3.28 -8.90 -4.45
CA PHE A 99 2.39 -10.07 -4.37
C PHE A 99 0.95 -9.66 -4.64
N GLY A 100 0.30 -10.42 -5.51
CA GLY A 100 -1.09 -10.19 -5.86
C GLY A 100 -1.30 -9.03 -6.82
N PRO A 101 -2.56 -8.77 -7.21
CA PRO A 101 -2.87 -7.74 -8.19
C PRO A 101 -2.77 -6.34 -7.62
N VAL A 102 -2.49 -5.39 -8.51
CA VAL A 102 -2.64 -3.95 -8.23
C VAL A 102 -3.60 -3.36 -9.26
N THR A 103 -4.06 -2.13 -9.04
CA THR A 103 -4.98 -1.47 -9.96
C THR A 103 -4.26 -0.50 -10.88
N ARG A 104 -4.89 -0.18 -12.02
CA ARG A 104 -4.34 0.78 -12.97
C ARG A 104 -4.22 2.20 -12.40
N GLU A 105 -4.93 2.49 -11.33
CA GLU A 105 -4.85 3.78 -10.65
C GLU A 105 -3.44 4.09 -10.14
N LEU A 106 -2.58 3.08 -10.01
CA LEU A 106 -1.18 3.26 -9.63
C LEU A 106 -0.26 3.66 -10.80
N ARG A 107 -0.78 3.75 -12.02
CA ARG A 107 0.00 4.17 -13.20
C ARG A 107 0.24 5.67 -13.21
N THR A 108 0.96 6.15 -12.22
CA THR A 108 1.46 7.51 -12.15
C THR A 108 2.98 7.47 -12.15
N GLU A 109 3.63 8.59 -12.45
CA GLU A 109 5.09 8.66 -12.44
C GLU A 109 5.69 8.10 -11.15
N ARG A 110 5.05 8.38 -10.02
CA ARG A 110 5.57 8.00 -8.70
C ARG A 110 5.56 6.49 -8.47
N PHE A 111 4.62 5.76 -9.08
CA PHE A 111 4.39 4.35 -8.75
C PHE A 111 4.53 3.41 -9.94
N MET A 112 5.15 3.86 -11.02
CA MET A 112 5.36 3.00 -12.19
C MET A 112 6.20 1.76 -11.89
N LYS A 113 7.15 1.87 -10.97
CA LYS A 113 7.94 0.70 -10.55
C LYS A 113 7.07 -0.38 -9.91
N ILE A 114 6.08 0.03 -9.10
CA ILE A 114 5.15 -0.90 -8.47
C ILE A 114 4.35 -1.63 -9.53
N VAL A 115 3.82 -0.90 -10.51
CA VAL A 115 3.06 -1.50 -11.60
C VAL A 115 3.91 -2.49 -12.40
N SER A 116 5.18 -2.15 -12.66
CA SER A 116 6.06 -3.03 -13.41
C SER A 116 6.45 -4.30 -12.64
N LEU A 117 6.47 -4.25 -11.32
CA LEU A 117 6.78 -5.40 -10.48
C LEU A 117 5.56 -6.27 -10.16
N ALA A 118 4.36 -5.77 -10.37
CA ALA A 118 3.15 -6.50 -10.03
C ALA A 118 2.88 -7.63 -11.02
N PRO A 119 2.41 -8.80 -10.54
CA PRO A 119 2.10 -9.93 -11.43
C PRO A 119 0.84 -9.68 -12.26
N GLU A 120 -0.06 -8.84 -11.79
CA GLU A 120 -1.31 -8.53 -12.49
C GLU A 120 -1.74 -7.11 -12.21
N VAL A 121 -2.21 -6.41 -13.24
CA VAL A 121 -2.71 -5.03 -13.11
C VAL A 121 -4.17 -5.00 -13.57
N LEU A 122 -5.05 -4.74 -12.64
CA LEU A 122 -6.49 -4.65 -12.88
C LEU A 122 -6.91 -3.19 -13.06
#